data_ec016ae16f0d6d77b1bf4a6c62b039f4
#
_entry.id   ec016ae16f0d6d77b1bf4a6c62b039f4
#
_cell.length_a   1.000
_cell.length_b   1.000
_cell.length_c   1.000
_cell.angle_alpha   90.00
_cell.angle_beta   90.00
_cell.angle_gamma   90.00
#
_symmetry.space_group_name_H-M   'P 1'
#
loop_
_entity.id
_entity.type
_entity.pdbx_description
1 polymer ?
#
loop_
_entity_poly.entity_id
_entity_poly.type
_entity_poly.pdbx_seq_one_letter_code
_entity_poly.pdbx_strand_id
1 'polypeptide(L)'
;TPLYSSAASDVYKRQKWAEGNRIKVNDNQVQWYASGKGVDYSYKTFRNYLDMVFMYAGTASLSRELPAVLYTSLQPGDVFIKGGSPGHAVIVMDVAIHPNTGKKVFLLAQSYMPAQQIHILVNPTSRNLSPWYELTETDAGKLYTPEWIFEKKDLKRFK
;
A
#
# COMPACT_ATOMS: atom_id res chain seq x y z
N THR A 1 1.49 16.89 -9.19
CA THR A 1 1.24 15.76 -8.28
C THR A 1 2.54 15.40 -7.59
N PRO A 2 2.56 15.37 -6.29
CA PRO A 2 3.77 15.16 -5.52
C PRO A 2 4.37 13.76 -5.70
N LEU A 3 5.69 13.70 -5.80
CA LEU A 3 6.49 12.48 -5.94
C LEU A 3 6.97 12.01 -4.54
N TYR A 4 6.05 11.54 -3.69
CA TYR A 4 6.42 11.34 -2.28
C TYR A 4 6.40 9.91 -1.79
N SER A 5 5.93 9.02 -2.60
CA SER A 5 5.57 7.68 -2.17
C SER A 5 6.75 6.84 -1.73
N SER A 6 7.86 6.95 -2.41
CA SER A 6 9.04 6.20 -2.03
C SER A 6 9.55 6.52 -0.62
N ALA A 7 9.06 7.63 -0.02
CA ALA A 7 9.34 7.94 1.37
C ALA A 7 8.64 7.01 2.36
N ALA A 8 7.53 6.40 1.97
CA ALA A 8 6.72 5.57 2.86
C ALA A 8 7.28 4.17 3.08
N SER A 9 8.01 3.63 2.10
CA SER A 9 8.42 2.23 2.09
C SER A 9 9.90 2.00 2.36
N ASP A 10 10.68 3.07 2.48
CA ASP A 10 12.13 2.96 2.50
C ASP A 10 12.68 3.18 3.91
N VAL A 11 13.23 2.12 4.49
CA VAL A 11 13.93 2.13 5.79
C VAL A 11 15.04 3.19 5.81
N TYR A 12 15.70 3.42 4.66
CA TYR A 12 16.73 4.44 4.52
C TYR A 12 16.19 5.85 4.75
N LYS A 13 14.99 6.16 4.31
CA LYS A 13 14.36 7.47 4.52
C LYS A 13 13.93 7.68 5.96
N ARG A 14 13.45 6.62 6.64
CA ARG A 14 13.22 6.65 8.08
C ARG A 14 14.53 6.91 8.84
N GLN A 15 15.61 6.25 8.42
CA GLN A 15 16.93 6.46 9.00
C GLN A 15 17.41 7.89 8.80
N LYS A 16 17.33 8.44 7.59
CA LYS A 16 17.64 9.86 7.33
C LYS A 16 16.85 10.79 8.24
N TRP A 17 15.58 10.52 8.47
CA TRP A 17 14.76 11.32 9.38
C TRP A 17 15.26 11.24 10.82
N ALA A 18 15.59 10.04 11.31
CA ALA A 18 16.16 9.83 12.64
C ALA A 18 17.53 10.49 12.79
N GLU A 19 18.31 10.58 11.73
CA GLU A 19 19.61 11.28 11.66
C GLU A 19 19.49 12.82 11.62
N GLY A 20 18.27 13.35 11.77
CA GLY A 20 18.04 14.80 11.85
C GLY A 20 17.77 15.45 10.50
N ASN A 21 17.63 14.68 9.41
CA ASN A 21 17.19 15.26 8.15
C ASN A 21 15.68 15.47 8.12
N ARG A 22 15.26 16.46 7.33
CA ARG A 22 13.85 16.79 7.10
C ARG A 22 13.60 16.99 5.62
N ILE A 23 12.33 17.01 5.21
CA ILE A 23 11.95 17.31 3.84
C ILE A 23 11.41 18.74 3.71
N LYS A 24 11.66 19.33 2.55
CA LYS A 24 10.97 20.50 2.06
C LYS A 24 10.28 20.11 0.76
N VAL A 25 9.03 20.48 0.65
CA VAL A 25 8.20 20.21 -0.52
C VAL A 25 7.95 21.53 -1.23
N ASN A 26 8.38 21.63 -2.49
CA ASN A 26 8.12 22.73 -3.39
C ASN A 26 7.39 22.16 -4.61
N ASP A 27 6.11 22.47 -4.77
CA ASP A 27 5.26 21.93 -5.81
C ASP A 27 5.30 20.39 -5.84
N ASN A 28 5.96 19.82 -6.86
CA ASN A 28 6.09 18.37 -7.06
C ASN A 28 7.49 17.83 -6.72
N GLN A 29 8.34 18.63 -6.09
CA GLN A 29 9.71 18.23 -5.76
C GLN A 29 9.92 18.10 -4.26
N VAL A 30 10.56 17.02 -3.86
CA VAL A 30 10.97 16.76 -2.48
C VAL A 30 12.47 16.92 -2.37
N GLN A 31 12.90 17.77 -1.45
CA GLN A 31 14.30 17.95 -1.10
C GLN A 31 14.53 17.57 0.35
N TRP A 32 15.53 16.73 0.58
CA TRP A 32 16.02 16.43 1.92
C TRP A 32 17.08 17.43 2.33
N TYR A 33 16.99 17.94 3.53
CA TYR A 33 17.98 18.86 4.11
C TYR A 33 18.31 18.51 5.54
N ALA A 34 19.52 18.78 5.98
CA ALA A 34 19.92 18.66 7.37
C ALA A 34 19.26 19.77 8.20
N SER A 35 18.45 19.41 9.19
CA SER A 35 17.69 20.40 9.97
C SER A 35 18.49 21.00 11.15
N GLY A 36 19.73 20.58 11.35
CA GLY A 36 20.54 20.94 12.50
C GLY A 36 20.15 20.23 13.82
N LYS A 37 19.12 19.41 13.80
CA LYS A 37 18.76 18.53 14.91
C LYS A 37 19.65 17.29 14.85
N GLY A 38 20.25 16.93 15.95
CA GLY A 38 21.07 15.70 16.03
C GLY A 38 20.26 14.43 15.80
N VAL A 39 20.95 13.30 15.91
CA VAL A 39 20.33 11.96 15.81
C VAL A 39 19.33 11.75 16.94
N ASP A 40 18.12 11.35 16.58
CA ASP A 40 17.01 11.09 17.52
C ASP A 40 16.16 9.90 17.07
N TYR A 41 16.28 8.78 17.78
CA TYR A 41 15.49 7.54 17.56
C TYR A 41 14.28 7.45 18.49
N SER A 42 13.88 8.53 19.16
CA SER A 42 12.72 8.54 20.06
C SER A 42 11.43 8.19 19.33
N TYR A 43 10.45 7.66 20.08
CA TYR A 43 9.10 7.42 19.57
C TYR A 43 8.46 8.69 19.02
N LYS A 44 8.73 9.85 19.63
CA LYS A 44 8.24 11.15 19.16
C LYS A 44 8.75 11.46 17.74
N THR A 45 10.03 11.27 17.48
CA THR A 45 10.63 11.49 16.16
C THR A 45 10.09 10.48 15.15
N PHE A 46 9.88 9.24 15.55
CA PHE A 46 9.22 8.24 14.69
C PHE A 46 7.77 8.62 14.35
N ARG A 47 6.99 9.09 15.31
CA ARG A 47 5.61 9.57 15.06
C ARG A 47 5.60 10.73 14.08
N ASN A 48 6.46 11.72 14.25
CA ASN A 48 6.58 12.83 13.31
C ASN A 48 6.97 12.38 11.89
N TYR A 49 7.77 11.32 11.77
CA TYR A 49 8.06 10.70 10.48
C TYR A 49 6.81 10.10 9.84
N LEU A 50 6.02 9.35 10.61
CA LEU A 50 4.77 8.75 10.11
C LEU A 50 3.76 9.82 9.70
N ASP A 51 3.63 10.91 10.45
CA ASP A 51 2.74 12.02 10.10
C ASP A 51 3.14 12.64 8.76
N MET A 52 4.44 12.80 8.52
CA MET A 52 4.96 13.24 7.22
C MET A 52 4.63 12.23 6.10
N VAL A 53 4.82 10.95 6.36
CA VAL A 53 4.49 9.88 5.40
C VAL A 53 3.01 9.91 5.06
N PHE A 54 2.13 9.97 6.04
CA PHE A 54 0.68 10.01 5.83
C PHE A 54 0.21 11.27 5.09
N MET A 55 0.92 12.38 5.27
CA MET A 55 0.61 13.62 4.54
C MET A 55 0.88 13.49 3.04
N TYR A 56 1.92 12.76 2.64
CA TYR A 56 2.40 12.77 1.26
C TYR A 56 2.24 11.45 0.50
N ALA A 57 2.15 10.31 1.18
CA ALA A 57 2.01 8.99 0.56
C ALA A 57 0.55 8.64 0.27
N GLY A 58 -0.14 9.47 -0.49
CA GLY A 58 -1.53 9.22 -0.90
C GLY A 58 -1.63 8.21 -2.05
N THR A 59 -2.83 7.65 -2.25
CA THR A 59 -3.11 6.65 -3.30
C THR A 59 -2.78 7.16 -4.71
N ALA A 60 -2.98 8.46 -4.98
CA ALA A 60 -2.64 9.08 -6.26
C ALA A 60 -1.14 9.04 -6.56
N SER A 61 -0.28 9.22 -5.55
CA SER A 61 1.18 9.12 -5.69
C SER A 61 1.60 7.66 -5.79
N LEU A 62 1.18 6.83 -4.83
CA LEU A 62 1.58 5.43 -4.74
C LEU A 62 1.20 4.64 -6.00
N SER A 63 0.02 4.86 -6.58
CA SER A 63 -0.42 4.17 -7.79
C SER A 63 0.47 4.41 -9.00
N ARG A 64 1.15 5.56 -9.06
CA ARG A 64 2.04 5.93 -10.15
C ARG A 64 3.48 5.49 -9.94
N GLU A 65 3.95 5.54 -8.71
CA GLU A 65 5.36 5.37 -8.36
C GLU A 65 5.72 3.93 -8.01
N LEU A 66 4.79 3.18 -7.40
CA LEU A 66 5.06 1.79 -7.10
C LEU A 66 5.06 0.95 -8.39
N PRO A 67 6.04 0.05 -8.54
CA PRO A 67 6.08 -0.85 -9.68
C PRO A 67 4.86 -1.77 -9.68
N ALA A 68 4.28 -1.96 -10.85
CA ALA A 68 3.29 -2.99 -11.05
C ALA A 68 3.96 -4.37 -10.97
N VAL A 69 3.27 -5.34 -10.41
CA VAL A 69 3.73 -6.72 -10.35
C VAL A 69 2.75 -7.66 -11.04
N LEU A 70 3.27 -8.76 -11.54
CA LEU A 70 2.44 -9.77 -12.16
C LEU A 70 1.59 -10.47 -11.09
N TYR A 71 0.37 -10.76 -11.45
CA TYR A 71 -0.59 -11.41 -10.57
C TYR A 71 -0.14 -12.79 -10.07
N THR A 72 0.57 -13.51 -10.95
CA THR A 72 1.18 -14.80 -10.62
C THR A 72 2.25 -14.69 -9.52
N SER A 73 2.84 -13.51 -9.35
CA SER A 73 3.86 -13.25 -8.33
C SER A 73 3.33 -12.61 -7.05
N LEU A 74 1.99 -12.50 -6.90
CA LEU A 74 1.34 -11.92 -5.72
C LEU A 74 1.84 -12.57 -4.43
N GLN A 75 2.16 -11.75 -3.44
CA GLN A 75 2.68 -12.15 -2.13
C GLN A 75 2.18 -11.23 -1.02
N PRO A 76 2.28 -11.63 0.26
CA PRO A 76 1.98 -10.76 1.38
C PRO A 76 2.77 -9.46 1.32
N GLY A 77 2.11 -8.34 1.65
CA GLY A 77 2.66 -7.00 1.57
C GLY A 77 2.45 -6.30 0.22
N ASP A 78 2.03 -7.00 -0.83
CA ASP A 78 1.57 -6.36 -2.05
C ASP A 78 0.28 -5.57 -1.79
N VAL A 79 0.02 -4.57 -2.62
CA VAL A 79 -1.14 -3.70 -2.47
C VAL A 79 -1.87 -3.52 -3.79
N PHE A 80 -3.19 -3.56 -3.75
CA PHE A 80 -4.00 -3.08 -4.85
C PHE A 80 -4.30 -1.60 -4.60
N ILE A 81 -3.93 -0.73 -5.55
CA ILE A 81 -4.09 0.72 -5.40
C ILE A 81 -4.82 1.30 -6.59
N LYS A 82 -5.95 1.92 -6.32
CA LYS A 82 -6.65 2.78 -7.26
C LYS A 82 -6.37 4.23 -6.89
N GLY A 83 -5.53 4.89 -7.68
CA GLY A 83 -5.18 6.29 -7.47
C GLY A 83 -6.31 7.20 -7.92
N GLY A 84 -6.55 8.28 -7.18
CA GLY A 84 -7.56 9.26 -7.54
C GLY A 84 -8.11 10.03 -6.33
N SER A 85 -9.18 10.75 -6.59
CA SER A 85 -10.03 11.40 -5.57
C SER A 85 -11.49 11.17 -5.98
N PRO A 86 -12.16 10.18 -5.40
CA PRO A 86 -11.67 9.28 -4.38
C PRO A 86 -10.64 8.27 -4.92
N GLY A 87 -9.75 7.81 -4.05
CA GLY A 87 -8.81 6.74 -4.29
C GLY A 87 -8.82 5.76 -3.12
N HIS A 88 -8.39 4.51 -3.36
CA HIS A 88 -8.39 3.47 -2.33
C HIS A 88 -7.23 2.49 -2.50
N ALA A 89 -6.85 1.86 -1.40
CA ALA A 89 -5.86 0.79 -1.39
C ALA A 89 -6.26 -0.31 -0.42
N VAL A 90 -5.98 -1.55 -0.81
CA VAL A 90 -6.10 -2.73 0.05
C VAL A 90 -4.79 -3.50 0.04
N ILE A 91 -4.42 -4.09 1.16
CA ILE A 91 -3.16 -4.82 1.32
C ILE A 91 -3.39 -6.33 1.32
N VAL A 92 -2.51 -7.07 0.67
CA VAL A 92 -2.46 -8.53 0.74
C VAL A 92 -1.83 -8.92 2.07
N MET A 93 -2.60 -9.59 2.91
CA MET A 93 -2.16 -9.99 4.26
C MET A 93 -1.53 -11.37 4.27
N ASP A 94 -2.07 -12.28 3.48
CA ASP A 94 -1.59 -13.66 3.42
C ASP A 94 -1.90 -14.28 2.06
N VAL A 95 -1.16 -15.33 1.70
CA VAL A 95 -1.29 -16.07 0.45
C VAL A 95 -1.18 -17.56 0.72
N ALA A 96 -2.15 -18.33 0.26
CA ALA A 96 -2.12 -19.80 0.29
C ALA A 96 -2.18 -20.37 -1.13
N ILE A 97 -1.54 -21.51 -1.32
CA ILE A 97 -1.50 -22.22 -2.61
C ILE A 97 -2.05 -23.62 -2.41
N HIS A 98 -3.05 -23.98 -3.21
CA HIS A 98 -3.62 -25.31 -3.16
C HIS A 98 -2.58 -26.35 -3.66
N PRO A 99 -2.21 -27.37 -2.86
CA PRO A 99 -1.05 -28.21 -3.15
C PRO A 99 -1.17 -29.01 -4.45
N ASN A 100 -2.39 -29.43 -4.82
CA ASN A 100 -2.61 -30.26 -6.00
C ASN A 100 -2.92 -29.47 -7.27
N THR A 101 -3.54 -28.29 -7.16
CA THR A 101 -4.00 -27.51 -8.31
C THR A 101 -3.14 -26.30 -8.61
N GLY A 102 -2.26 -25.89 -7.68
CA GLY A 102 -1.47 -24.67 -7.77
C GLY A 102 -2.30 -23.37 -7.69
N LYS A 103 -3.61 -23.49 -7.47
CA LYS A 103 -4.47 -22.33 -7.33
C LYS A 103 -4.06 -21.50 -6.12
N LYS A 104 -3.95 -20.20 -6.33
CA LYS A 104 -3.52 -19.24 -5.32
C LYS A 104 -4.74 -18.50 -4.78
N VAL A 105 -4.86 -18.45 -3.46
CA VAL A 105 -5.83 -17.63 -2.73
C VAL A 105 -5.13 -16.68 -1.80
N PHE A 106 -5.76 -15.57 -1.48
CA PHE A 106 -5.14 -14.53 -0.65
C PHE A 106 -6.16 -13.80 0.21
N LEU A 107 -5.70 -13.25 1.31
CA LEU A 107 -6.47 -12.38 2.22
C LEU A 107 -6.18 -10.92 1.93
N LEU A 108 -7.21 -10.11 2.00
CA LEU A 108 -7.11 -8.66 1.88
C LEU A 108 -7.52 -7.97 3.16
N ALA A 109 -6.85 -6.84 3.47
CA ALA A 109 -7.26 -5.96 4.54
C ALA A 109 -7.30 -4.51 4.08
N GLN A 110 -8.12 -3.72 4.74
CA GLN A 110 -8.23 -2.27 4.56
C GLN A 110 -8.55 -1.58 5.89
N SER A 111 -8.34 -0.27 5.94
CA SER A 111 -9.13 0.67 6.74
C SER A 111 -10.02 1.48 5.80
N TYR A 112 -11.10 2.06 6.30
CA TYR A 112 -12.06 2.78 5.46
C TYR A 112 -12.59 4.06 6.13
N MET A 113 -13.17 4.95 5.32
CA MET A 113 -13.83 6.15 5.82
C MET A 113 -15.37 5.96 5.85
N PRO A 114 -16.07 6.39 6.90
CA PRO A 114 -15.54 7.04 8.11
C PRO A 114 -14.59 6.15 8.88
N ALA A 115 -13.69 6.75 9.66
CA ALA A 115 -12.52 6.09 10.24
C ALA A 115 -12.82 4.71 10.87
N GLN A 116 -12.29 3.67 10.27
CA GLN A 116 -12.40 2.28 10.70
C GLN A 116 -11.00 1.74 11.02
N GLN A 117 -10.95 0.79 11.93
CA GLN A 117 -9.72 0.02 12.16
C GLN A 117 -9.43 -0.87 10.95
N ILE A 118 -8.15 -1.19 10.74
CA ILE A 118 -7.78 -2.17 9.72
C ILE A 118 -8.45 -3.52 10.00
N HIS A 119 -9.06 -4.12 8.99
CA HIS A 119 -9.80 -5.37 9.10
C HIS A 119 -9.66 -6.21 7.83
N ILE A 120 -9.85 -7.52 7.97
CA ILE A 120 -9.88 -8.45 6.83
C ILE A 120 -11.21 -8.28 6.08
N LEU A 121 -11.12 -8.20 4.77
CA LEU A 121 -12.27 -8.07 3.89
C LEU A 121 -13.00 -9.38 3.68
N VAL A 122 -14.33 -9.33 3.67
CA VAL A 122 -15.15 -10.43 3.17
C VAL A 122 -15.08 -10.48 1.65
N ASN A 123 -15.12 -11.69 1.08
CA ASN A 123 -15.20 -11.86 -0.37
C ASN A 123 -16.66 -11.76 -0.84
N PRO A 124 -17.06 -10.72 -1.58
CA PRO A 124 -18.45 -10.53 -2.00
C PRO A 124 -18.85 -11.48 -3.15
N THR A 125 -17.88 -12.07 -3.85
CA THR A 125 -18.15 -12.91 -5.04
C THR A 125 -18.23 -14.39 -4.72
N SER A 126 -17.72 -14.82 -3.56
CA SER A 126 -17.75 -16.24 -3.17
C SER A 126 -17.93 -16.40 -1.66
N ARG A 127 -19.12 -16.78 -1.23
CA ARG A 127 -19.40 -17.05 0.20
C ARG A 127 -18.61 -18.25 0.73
N ASN A 128 -18.39 -19.28 -0.11
CA ASN A 128 -17.69 -20.48 0.31
C ASN A 128 -16.20 -20.28 0.49
N LEU A 129 -15.61 -19.32 -0.23
CA LEU A 129 -14.20 -19.01 -0.18
C LEU A 129 -13.88 -17.88 0.82
N SER A 130 -14.87 -17.01 1.10
CA SER A 130 -14.71 -15.87 2.00
C SER A 130 -14.14 -16.28 3.37
N PRO A 131 -13.17 -15.53 3.93
CA PRO A 131 -12.65 -14.23 3.49
C PRO A 131 -11.53 -14.30 2.43
N TRP A 132 -11.21 -15.47 1.92
CA TRP A 132 -10.19 -15.63 0.89
C TRP A 132 -10.69 -15.17 -0.49
N TYR A 133 -9.79 -14.66 -1.27
CA TYR A 133 -9.98 -14.23 -2.65
C TYR A 133 -9.19 -15.14 -3.59
N GLU A 134 -9.76 -15.46 -4.74
CA GLU A 134 -9.08 -16.11 -5.84
C GLU A 134 -9.24 -15.26 -7.09
N LEU A 135 -8.17 -15.00 -7.83
CA LEU A 135 -8.28 -14.42 -9.15
C LEU A 135 -8.19 -15.52 -10.20
N THR A 136 -9.31 -15.80 -10.78
CA THR A 136 -9.42 -16.67 -11.93
C THR A 136 -9.28 -15.88 -13.23
N GLU A 137 -8.93 -16.54 -14.32
CA GLU A 137 -8.92 -15.92 -15.65
C GLU A 137 -10.32 -15.47 -16.09
N THR A 138 -11.36 -16.09 -15.51
CA THR A 138 -12.77 -15.83 -15.83
C THR A 138 -13.27 -14.49 -15.29
N ASP A 139 -12.62 -13.90 -14.28
CA ASP A 139 -13.05 -12.63 -13.70
C ASP A 139 -12.62 -11.41 -14.54
N ALA A 140 -12.34 -11.61 -15.85
CA ALA A 140 -11.87 -10.57 -16.77
C ALA A 140 -10.75 -9.69 -16.17
N GLY A 141 -10.00 -10.25 -15.21
CA GLY A 141 -8.92 -9.55 -14.53
C GLY A 141 -9.35 -8.53 -13.48
N LYS A 142 -10.60 -8.58 -13.03
CA LYS A 142 -11.16 -7.70 -12.00
C LYS A 142 -11.21 -8.39 -10.65
N LEU A 143 -10.85 -7.65 -9.60
CA LEU A 143 -10.96 -8.03 -8.21
C LEU A 143 -12.07 -7.20 -7.57
N TYR A 144 -13.13 -7.87 -7.13
CA TYR A 144 -14.26 -7.24 -6.45
C TYR A 144 -14.06 -7.32 -4.94
N THR A 145 -13.98 -6.17 -4.29
CA THR A 145 -14.04 -6.04 -2.83
C THR A 145 -15.40 -5.45 -2.43
N PRO A 146 -15.77 -5.39 -1.15
CA PRO A 146 -17.08 -4.88 -0.76
C PRO A 146 -17.44 -3.50 -1.31
N GLU A 147 -16.46 -2.59 -1.38
CA GLU A 147 -16.69 -1.20 -1.79
C GLU A 147 -15.96 -0.82 -3.09
N TRP A 148 -14.98 -1.60 -3.53
CA TRP A 148 -14.11 -1.22 -4.65
C TRP A 148 -13.91 -2.36 -5.65
N ILE A 149 -13.62 -1.97 -6.90
CA ILE A 149 -13.22 -2.89 -7.96
C ILE A 149 -11.81 -2.52 -8.40
N PHE A 150 -10.87 -3.45 -8.29
CA PHE A 150 -9.50 -3.30 -8.77
C PHE A 150 -9.27 -4.11 -10.04
N GLU A 151 -8.26 -3.72 -10.81
CA GLU A 151 -7.79 -4.45 -11.98
C GLU A 151 -6.41 -5.07 -11.70
N LYS A 152 -5.99 -6.04 -12.51
CA LYS A 152 -4.64 -6.65 -12.38
C LYS A 152 -3.51 -5.61 -12.39
N LYS A 153 -3.64 -4.53 -13.17
CA LYS A 153 -2.67 -3.43 -13.24
C LYS A 153 -2.55 -2.60 -11.96
N ASP A 154 -3.56 -2.69 -11.09
CA ASP A 154 -3.60 -1.94 -9.82
C ASP A 154 -2.76 -2.64 -8.73
N LEU A 155 -2.29 -3.87 -9.00
CA LEU A 155 -1.40 -4.61 -8.10
C LEU A 155 0.00 -4.01 -8.14
N LYS A 156 0.49 -3.59 -6.99
CA LYS A 156 1.75 -2.87 -6.80
C LYS A 156 2.53 -3.47 -5.64
N ARG A 157 3.85 -3.24 -5.64
CA ARG A 157 4.75 -3.69 -4.57
C ARG A 157 5.63 -2.55 -4.09
N PHE A 158 5.78 -2.46 -2.79
CA PHE A 158 6.83 -1.63 -2.18
C PHE A 158 8.21 -2.28 -2.43
N LYS A 159 9.22 -1.44 -2.70
CA LYS A 159 10.62 -1.88 -2.89
C LYS A 159 11.33 -2.02 -1.55
#